data_5eab4c2d2ced5748dbb3c7a9e9bbe18c
#
_entry.id   5eab4c2d2ced5748dbb3c7a9e9bbe18c
#
_cell.length_a   1.000
_cell.length_b   1.000
_cell.length_c   1.000
_cell.angle_alpha   90.00
_cell.angle_beta   90.00
_cell.angle_gamma   90.00
#
_symmetry.space_group_name_H-M   'P 1'
#
loop_
_entity.id
_entity.type
_entity.pdbx_description
1 polymer ?
#
loop_
_entity_poly.entity_id
_entity_poly.type
_entity_poly.pdbx_seq_one_letter_code
_entity_poly.pdbx_strand_id
1 'polypeptide(L)'
;MNAYERFPWRALYDAGIEPNPRQDYTNGLDMFAAALARAPHESALLYFDGRLDWQALDAWSDRIACLLLDEGVQRGDRVALYLQNVPQFVMALLGIWKAAAVMVPVNPMNRARELRLLLDDSQTRVLICDAALEGEVVREVMASIEAEGKAAPRVLTTRARALQTRDDPRVFGAQREPSGAGEGARDLLQAAQAVQPGRKPPPVALAASDAAMLVYTSGTSGRPKGAICTHGNFAFNSQTYRDFCGLREGGPILGVAPLFHITGLVGHIGAAWIARAPLILTHRFDPAATLDAIEEHRAEFTIGAITVFIALLHHADATREQLATLTKIYSGGAPIAPSVVEAFRAKFGHVIRGAYGLTETNSPTHMVPLARTAPVDSRSGALAMGVPVPGAEAAIVDDDGHSIAAGETGEIVCRGPMVVPGYWNNAAETANAFRGGWFHTGDVGFMDEAGWFYLVDRKKDMINAAGYKVWPREVEDVLYGHPAVREAAVVGVPDPYRGETVKAVVSLRAGTVADAAELIAFCKARMAAYKYPRIVEFRDELPKTATGKILRRELR
;
A
#
# COMPACT_ATOMS: atom_id res chain seq x y z
N MET A 1 25.14 18.97 -18.56
CA MET A 1 24.07 18.91 -17.54
C MET A 1 23.13 17.80 -17.96
N ASN A 2 23.03 16.76 -17.16
CA ASN A 2 22.17 15.61 -17.41
C ASN A 2 20.70 16.08 -17.49
N ALA A 3 19.83 15.41 -18.28
CA ALA A 3 18.43 15.76 -18.43
C ALA A 3 17.70 15.82 -17.06
N TYR A 4 18.09 14.96 -16.12
CA TYR A 4 17.51 14.88 -14.78
C TYR A 4 17.95 16.03 -13.85
N GLU A 5 19.12 16.60 -14.02
CA GLU A 5 19.62 17.76 -13.25
C GLU A 5 18.85 19.05 -13.53
N ARG A 6 18.08 19.08 -14.63
CA ARG A 6 17.20 20.19 -14.98
C ARG A 6 15.82 20.10 -14.34
N PHE A 7 15.49 18.96 -13.73
CA PHE A 7 14.19 18.68 -13.12
C PHE A 7 13.00 19.04 -14.02
N PRO A 8 12.93 18.52 -15.28
CA PRO A 8 11.92 18.96 -16.25
C PRO A 8 10.48 18.76 -15.75
N TRP A 9 10.24 17.77 -14.93
CA TRP A 9 8.95 17.46 -14.33
C TRP A 9 8.38 18.55 -13.42
N ARG A 10 9.23 19.46 -12.89
CA ARG A 10 8.75 20.56 -12.04
C ARG A 10 7.81 21.52 -12.77
N ALA A 11 7.93 21.62 -14.10
CA ALA A 11 7.02 22.38 -14.95
C ALA A 11 5.61 21.75 -15.04
N LEU A 12 5.48 20.48 -14.66
CA LEU A 12 4.23 19.75 -14.65
C LEU A 12 3.47 19.86 -13.33
N TYR A 13 4.09 20.39 -12.28
CA TYR A 13 3.42 20.58 -10.98
C TYR A 13 2.24 21.54 -11.11
N ASP A 14 1.23 21.30 -10.30
CA ASP A 14 0.09 22.21 -10.19
C ASP A 14 0.52 23.54 -9.56
N ALA A 15 -0.21 24.60 -9.86
CA ALA A 15 0.08 25.94 -9.33
C ALA A 15 0.09 25.91 -7.78
N GLY A 16 1.12 26.52 -7.19
CA GLY A 16 1.29 26.59 -5.73
C GLY A 16 2.00 25.40 -5.10
N ILE A 17 2.36 24.36 -5.87
CA ILE A 17 3.18 23.27 -5.37
C ILE A 17 4.64 23.70 -5.26
N GLU A 18 5.17 23.75 -4.04
CA GLU A 18 6.57 24.06 -3.76
C GLU A 18 7.47 22.86 -4.12
N PRO A 19 8.46 23.00 -5.04
CA PRO A 19 9.31 21.87 -5.45
C PRO A 19 10.19 21.29 -4.35
N ASN A 20 10.58 22.10 -3.37
CA ASN A 20 11.39 21.70 -2.23
C ASN A 20 10.69 22.12 -0.92
N PRO A 21 9.61 21.44 -0.54
CA PRO A 21 8.79 21.88 0.57
C PRO A 21 9.55 21.77 1.89
N ARG A 22 9.34 22.75 2.74
CA ARG A 22 9.75 22.64 4.14
C ARG A 22 8.81 21.62 4.82
N GLN A 23 9.37 20.71 5.59
CA GLN A 23 8.61 19.75 6.35
C GLN A 23 7.95 20.43 7.57
N ASP A 24 6.62 20.27 7.68
CA ASP A 24 5.84 20.89 8.77
C ASP A 24 6.05 20.18 10.11
N TYR A 25 6.22 18.85 10.06
CA TYR A 25 6.39 17.99 11.23
C TYR A 25 7.53 17.02 11.01
N THR A 26 8.24 16.69 12.09
CA THR A 26 9.36 15.74 12.06
C THR A 26 8.97 14.32 12.46
N ASN A 27 7.78 14.13 13.02
CA ASN A 27 7.28 12.82 13.45
C ASN A 27 5.75 12.75 13.44
N GLY A 28 5.21 11.54 13.50
CA GLY A 28 3.77 11.30 13.43
C GLY A 28 3.01 11.72 14.70
N LEU A 29 3.65 11.74 15.88
CA LEU A 29 2.97 12.20 17.10
C LEU A 29 2.71 13.71 17.08
N ASP A 30 3.64 14.51 16.57
CA ASP A 30 3.45 15.95 16.43
C ASP A 30 2.32 16.27 15.43
N MET A 31 2.22 15.50 14.33
CA MET A 31 1.11 15.60 13.38
C MET A 31 -0.23 15.31 14.06
N PHE A 32 -0.30 14.22 14.81
CA PHE A 32 -1.49 13.83 15.56
C PHE A 32 -1.87 14.87 16.61
N ALA A 33 -0.89 15.36 17.39
CA ALA A 33 -1.10 16.38 18.41
C ALA A 33 -1.65 17.69 17.82
N ALA A 34 -1.19 18.09 16.63
CA ALA A 34 -1.71 19.26 15.94
C ALA A 34 -3.17 19.07 15.48
N ALA A 35 -3.55 17.87 15.03
CA ALA A 35 -4.94 17.55 14.67
C ALA A 35 -5.83 17.56 15.91
N LEU A 36 -5.41 16.92 17.00
CA LEU A 36 -6.11 16.91 18.28
C LEU A 36 -6.33 18.33 18.85
N ALA A 37 -5.30 19.15 18.84
CA ALA A 37 -5.37 20.52 19.38
C ALA A 37 -6.34 21.41 18.58
N ARG A 38 -6.48 21.14 17.27
CA ARG A 38 -7.32 21.95 16.38
C ARG A 38 -8.81 21.61 16.49
N ALA A 39 -9.14 20.33 16.61
CA ALA A 39 -10.51 19.86 16.50
C ALA A 39 -10.80 18.61 17.39
N PRO A 40 -10.63 18.69 18.73
CA PRO A 40 -10.66 17.52 19.61
C PRO A 40 -11.94 16.69 19.53
N HIS A 41 -13.07 17.31 19.24
CA HIS A 41 -14.40 16.67 19.21
C HIS A 41 -14.89 16.34 17.78
N GLU A 42 -14.10 16.65 16.77
CA GLU A 42 -14.41 16.21 15.40
C GLU A 42 -14.04 14.75 15.20
N SER A 43 -14.63 14.11 14.19
CA SER A 43 -14.36 12.71 13.88
C SER A 43 -12.92 12.52 13.44
N ALA A 44 -12.19 11.60 14.09
CA ALA A 44 -10.90 11.12 13.65
C ALA A 44 -11.04 9.80 12.87
N LEU A 45 -11.90 8.89 13.33
CA LEU A 45 -12.16 7.60 12.72
C LEU A 45 -13.67 7.39 12.57
N LEU A 46 -14.06 6.87 11.42
CA LEU A 46 -15.41 6.41 11.10
C LEU A 46 -15.31 4.93 10.70
N TYR A 47 -16.09 4.08 11.35
CA TYR A 47 -16.05 2.64 11.14
C TYR A 47 -17.46 2.07 11.17
N PHE A 48 -18.07 1.90 10.01
CA PHE A 48 -19.51 1.62 9.88
C PHE A 48 -20.33 2.68 10.61
N ASP A 49 -21.13 2.29 11.63
CA ASP A 49 -21.87 3.19 12.51
C ASP A 49 -21.07 3.69 13.74
N GLY A 50 -19.84 3.16 13.93
CA GLY A 50 -18.94 3.58 15.00
C GLY A 50 -18.16 4.85 14.64
N ARG A 51 -17.97 5.70 15.67
CA ARG A 51 -17.22 6.96 15.56
C ARG A 51 -16.26 7.13 16.73
N LEU A 52 -15.04 7.53 16.43
CA LEU A 52 -14.10 8.05 17.42
C LEU A 52 -13.70 9.49 17.03
N ASP A 53 -13.80 10.42 17.96
CA ASP A 53 -13.21 11.74 17.80
C ASP A 53 -11.72 11.74 18.15
N TRP A 54 -11.02 12.85 17.89
CA TRP A 54 -9.58 12.96 18.15
C TRP A 54 -9.26 12.80 19.64
N GLN A 55 -10.11 13.32 20.54
CA GLN A 55 -9.91 13.21 21.98
C GLN A 55 -10.08 11.76 22.47
N ALA A 56 -11.08 11.04 21.97
CA ALA A 56 -11.28 9.64 22.30
C ALA A 56 -10.13 8.77 21.77
N LEU A 57 -9.65 9.05 20.56
CA LEU A 57 -8.51 8.36 19.98
C LEU A 57 -7.22 8.60 20.80
N ASP A 58 -6.99 9.84 21.25
CA ASP A 58 -5.88 10.19 22.17
C ASP A 58 -5.98 9.41 23.48
N ALA A 59 -7.15 9.43 24.12
CA ALA A 59 -7.37 8.76 25.40
C ALA A 59 -7.17 7.23 25.31
N TRP A 60 -7.64 6.60 24.24
CA TRP A 60 -7.42 5.18 24.01
C TRP A 60 -5.95 4.85 23.77
N SER A 61 -5.27 5.66 22.96
CA SER A 61 -3.84 5.44 22.69
C SER A 61 -2.96 5.69 23.91
N ASP A 62 -3.32 6.62 24.80
CA ASP A 62 -2.65 6.81 26.10
C ASP A 62 -2.75 5.54 26.97
N ARG A 63 -3.95 4.95 27.07
CA ARG A 63 -4.16 3.71 27.82
C ARG A 63 -3.40 2.54 27.21
N ILE A 64 -3.39 2.42 25.90
CA ILE A 64 -2.62 1.36 25.21
C ILE A 64 -1.12 1.56 25.42
N ALA A 65 -0.62 2.79 25.37
CA ALA A 65 0.79 3.07 25.67
C ALA A 65 1.15 2.67 27.11
N CYS A 66 0.32 3.04 28.09
CA CYS A 66 0.53 2.65 29.49
C CYS A 66 0.50 1.12 29.67
N LEU A 67 -0.45 0.43 29.00
CA LEU A 67 -0.52 -1.02 28.99
C LEU A 67 0.76 -1.65 28.43
N LEU A 68 1.26 -1.16 27.29
CA LEU A 68 2.50 -1.66 26.68
C LEU A 68 3.71 -1.45 27.60
N LEU A 69 3.81 -0.31 28.28
CA LEU A 69 4.86 -0.05 29.26
C LEU A 69 4.76 -0.99 30.46
N ASP A 70 3.54 -1.30 30.94
CA ASP A 70 3.30 -2.27 32.02
C ASP A 70 3.64 -3.72 31.59
N GLU A 71 3.50 -4.04 30.30
CA GLU A 71 3.99 -5.31 29.71
C GLU A 71 5.52 -5.32 29.48
N GLY A 72 6.22 -4.27 29.91
CA GLY A 72 7.67 -4.16 29.85
C GLY A 72 8.23 -3.75 28.50
N VAL A 73 7.43 -3.15 27.63
CA VAL A 73 7.89 -2.56 26.36
C VAL A 73 8.79 -1.36 26.67
N GLN A 74 9.95 -1.32 26.04
CA GLN A 74 10.94 -0.26 26.17
C GLN A 74 11.11 0.51 24.86
N ARG A 75 11.77 1.67 24.94
CA ARG A 75 12.10 2.45 23.73
C ARG A 75 12.82 1.60 22.70
N GLY A 76 12.31 1.62 21.47
CA GLY A 76 12.87 0.86 20.35
C GLY A 76 12.44 -0.61 20.29
N ASP A 77 11.69 -1.13 21.27
CA ASP A 77 11.10 -2.47 21.17
C ASP A 77 10.06 -2.53 20.05
N ARG A 78 9.87 -3.72 19.46
CA ARG A 78 8.92 -3.93 18.37
C ARG A 78 7.62 -4.49 18.90
N VAL A 79 6.53 -3.87 18.45
CA VAL A 79 5.16 -4.31 18.71
C VAL A 79 4.49 -4.62 17.37
N ALA A 80 4.08 -5.87 17.18
CA ALA A 80 3.46 -6.29 15.94
C ALA A 80 1.94 -6.08 15.97
N LEU A 81 1.39 -5.59 14.85
CA LEU A 81 -0.05 -5.45 14.61
C LEU A 81 -0.49 -6.42 13.52
N TYR A 82 -1.21 -7.47 13.90
CA TYR A 82 -1.73 -8.50 13.02
C TYR A 82 -3.26 -8.35 12.90
N LEU A 83 -3.66 -7.22 12.26
CA LEU A 83 -5.03 -6.70 12.22
C LEU A 83 -5.40 -6.22 10.80
N GLN A 84 -6.68 -6.30 10.49
CA GLN A 84 -7.30 -5.66 9.32
C GLN A 84 -7.48 -4.13 9.55
N ASN A 85 -8.21 -3.45 8.63
CA ASN A 85 -8.53 -2.03 8.75
C ASN A 85 -9.61 -1.79 9.82
N VAL A 86 -9.19 -1.72 11.06
CA VAL A 86 -10.05 -1.50 12.23
C VAL A 86 -9.56 -0.30 13.05
N PRO A 87 -10.42 0.39 13.81
CA PRO A 87 -10.01 1.51 14.66
C PRO A 87 -8.89 1.15 15.63
N GLN A 88 -8.89 -0.08 16.16
CA GLN A 88 -7.87 -0.59 17.08
C GLN A 88 -6.47 -0.60 16.48
N PHE A 89 -6.34 -0.72 15.14
CA PHE A 89 -5.05 -0.60 14.47
C PHE A 89 -4.46 0.80 14.66
N VAL A 90 -5.28 1.84 14.45
CA VAL A 90 -4.84 3.24 14.58
C VAL A 90 -4.59 3.60 16.05
N MET A 91 -5.46 3.14 16.96
CA MET A 91 -5.29 3.30 18.42
C MET A 91 -3.98 2.66 18.89
N ALA A 92 -3.69 1.44 18.45
CA ALA A 92 -2.48 0.71 18.81
C ALA A 92 -1.22 1.34 18.21
N LEU A 93 -1.25 1.78 16.94
CA LEU A 93 -0.15 2.50 16.30
C LEU A 93 0.27 3.73 17.13
N LEU A 94 -0.70 4.58 17.51
CA LEU A 94 -0.45 5.73 18.36
C LEU A 94 0.09 5.33 19.73
N GLY A 95 -0.50 4.32 20.35
CA GLY A 95 -0.06 3.80 21.65
C GLY A 95 1.39 3.28 21.61
N ILE A 96 1.76 2.58 20.52
CA ILE A 96 3.13 2.10 20.27
C ILE A 96 4.11 3.28 20.21
N TRP A 97 3.79 4.31 19.43
CA TRP A 97 4.66 5.48 19.30
C TRP A 97 4.73 6.30 20.61
N LYS A 98 3.61 6.43 21.36
CA LYS A 98 3.61 7.05 22.69
C LYS A 98 4.41 6.25 23.73
N ALA A 99 4.62 4.95 23.53
CA ALA A 99 5.55 4.12 24.30
C ALA A 99 6.99 4.15 23.75
N ALA A 100 7.29 5.00 22.77
CA ALA A 100 8.56 5.05 22.05
C ALA A 100 8.98 3.72 21.39
N ALA A 101 8.04 2.85 21.09
CA ALA A 101 8.25 1.57 20.45
C ALA A 101 8.08 1.66 18.92
N VAL A 102 8.53 0.62 18.22
CA VAL A 102 8.49 0.50 16.75
C VAL A 102 7.37 -0.43 16.34
N MET A 103 6.47 0.01 15.49
CA MET A 103 5.36 -0.80 14.99
C MET A 103 5.83 -1.75 13.90
N VAL A 104 5.35 -3.01 13.93
CA VAL A 104 5.57 -4.00 12.88
C VAL A 104 4.21 -4.42 12.31
N PRO A 105 3.81 -3.91 11.14
CA PRO A 105 2.55 -4.33 10.53
C PRO A 105 2.69 -5.74 9.97
N VAL A 106 1.74 -6.60 10.30
CA VAL A 106 1.69 -7.98 9.83
C VAL A 106 0.42 -8.17 8.99
N ASN A 107 0.59 -8.75 7.81
CA ASN A 107 -0.52 -9.06 6.93
C ASN A 107 -1.42 -10.16 7.55
N PRO A 108 -2.72 -9.90 7.80
CA PRO A 108 -3.64 -10.87 8.38
C PRO A 108 -3.86 -12.16 7.56
N MET A 109 -3.38 -12.21 6.33
CA MET A 109 -3.39 -13.41 5.49
C MET A 109 -2.16 -14.31 5.71
N ASN A 110 -1.14 -13.85 6.41
CA ASN A 110 0.02 -14.66 6.74
C ASN A 110 -0.42 -15.88 7.57
N ARG A 111 0.22 -17.02 7.32
CA ARG A 111 0.04 -18.24 8.10
C ARG A 111 1.18 -18.43 9.09
N ALA A 112 1.14 -19.50 9.87
CA ALA A 112 2.07 -19.74 10.98
C ALA A 112 3.55 -19.58 10.60
N ARG A 113 3.98 -20.13 9.45
CA ARG A 113 5.37 -20.02 8.99
C ARG A 113 5.79 -18.58 8.71
N GLU A 114 4.94 -17.80 8.05
CA GLU A 114 5.24 -16.42 7.68
C GLU A 114 5.24 -15.51 8.91
N LEU A 115 4.23 -15.70 9.79
CA LEU A 115 4.16 -14.98 11.05
C LEU A 115 5.41 -15.27 11.90
N ARG A 116 5.79 -16.54 12.05
CA ARG A 116 6.97 -16.94 12.80
C ARG A 116 8.25 -16.24 12.30
N LEU A 117 8.46 -16.22 10.98
CA LEU A 117 9.62 -15.54 10.38
C LEU A 117 9.67 -14.06 10.71
N LEU A 118 8.52 -13.37 10.66
CA LEU A 118 8.45 -11.94 10.97
C LEU A 118 8.71 -11.65 12.45
N LEU A 119 8.14 -12.46 13.35
CA LEU A 119 8.34 -12.31 14.80
C LEU A 119 9.80 -12.56 15.20
N ASP A 120 10.43 -13.59 14.62
CA ASP A 120 11.83 -13.91 14.89
C ASP A 120 12.77 -12.80 14.37
N ASP A 121 12.60 -12.33 13.13
CA ASP A 121 13.45 -11.32 12.53
C ASP A 121 13.30 -9.96 13.22
N SER A 122 12.06 -9.53 13.48
CA SER A 122 11.78 -8.28 14.16
C SER A 122 12.07 -8.32 15.66
N GLN A 123 12.22 -9.49 16.25
CA GLN A 123 12.33 -9.69 17.70
C GLN A 123 11.15 -9.00 18.44
N THR A 124 9.95 -9.25 17.96
CA THR A 124 8.72 -8.67 18.50
C THR A 124 8.52 -8.99 19.98
N ARG A 125 8.20 -7.98 20.79
CA ARG A 125 7.95 -8.09 22.22
C ARG A 125 6.48 -8.35 22.55
N VAL A 126 5.59 -7.66 21.85
CA VAL A 126 4.13 -7.78 22.01
C VAL A 126 3.51 -7.97 20.61
N LEU A 127 2.56 -8.89 20.51
CA LEU A 127 1.73 -9.09 19.33
C LEU A 127 0.29 -8.70 19.65
N ILE A 128 -0.25 -7.74 18.91
CA ILE A 128 -1.67 -7.37 18.96
C ILE A 128 -2.34 -7.96 17.72
N CYS A 129 -3.31 -8.86 17.91
CA CYS A 129 -3.94 -9.59 16.80
C CYS A 129 -5.47 -9.62 16.89
N ASP A 130 -6.11 -9.97 15.77
CA ASP A 130 -7.52 -10.31 15.77
C ASP A 130 -7.76 -11.60 16.55
N ALA A 131 -8.83 -11.67 17.34
CA ALA A 131 -9.16 -12.82 18.18
C ALA A 131 -9.38 -14.10 17.37
N ALA A 132 -9.86 -14.01 16.14
CA ALA A 132 -9.98 -15.18 15.25
C ALA A 132 -8.60 -15.70 14.84
N LEU A 133 -7.67 -14.82 14.51
CA LEU A 133 -6.31 -15.18 14.14
C LEU A 133 -5.50 -15.74 15.31
N GLU A 134 -5.84 -15.36 16.55
CA GLU A 134 -5.23 -15.96 17.75
C GLU A 134 -5.42 -17.46 17.76
N GLY A 135 -6.67 -17.92 17.63
CA GLY A 135 -7.00 -19.35 17.61
C GLY A 135 -6.50 -20.10 16.38
N GLU A 136 -6.55 -19.47 15.20
CA GLU A 136 -6.23 -20.12 13.92
C GLU A 136 -4.73 -20.21 13.64
N VAL A 137 -3.93 -19.24 14.08
CA VAL A 137 -2.52 -19.07 13.67
C VAL A 137 -1.59 -18.79 14.85
N VAL A 138 -1.93 -17.81 15.71
CA VAL A 138 -0.98 -17.27 16.69
C VAL A 138 -0.64 -18.29 17.75
N ARG A 139 -1.60 -19.04 18.25
CA ARG A 139 -1.40 -20.06 19.30
C ARG A 139 -0.38 -21.11 18.90
N GLU A 140 -0.46 -21.62 17.67
CA GLU A 140 0.51 -22.56 17.10
C GLU A 140 1.92 -21.95 17.09
N VAL A 141 2.04 -20.70 16.64
CA VAL A 141 3.32 -20.01 16.57
C VAL A 141 3.91 -19.78 17.96
N MET A 142 3.11 -19.33 18.93
CA MET A 142 3.59 -19.12 20.31
C MET A 142 4.08 -20.43 20.92
N ALA A 143 3.31 -21.52 20.82
CA ALA A 143 3.71 -22.83 21.30
C ALA A 143 5.01 -23.33 20.64
N SER A 144 5.21 -23.05 19.35
CA SER A 144 6.45 -23.43 18.66
C SER A 144 7.67 -22.65 19.14
N ILE A 145 7.51 -21.36 19.51
CA ILE A 145 8.58 -20.53 20.08
C ILE A 145 8.98 -21.06 21.46
N GLU A 146 7.99 -21.34 22.31
CA GLU A 146 8.19 -21.85 23.66
C GLU A 146 8.84 -23.25 23.68
N ALA A 147 8.44 -24.12 22.74
CA ALA A 147 9.03 -25.45 22.57
C ALA A 147 10.54 -25.39 22.23
N GLU A 148 11.02 -24.31 21.61
CA GLU A 148 12.43 -24.04 21.38
C GLU A 148 13.15 -23.42 22.61
N GLY A 149 12.47 -23.24 23.74
CA GLY A 149 13.01 -22.60 24.94
C GLY A 149 13.21 -21.08 24.79
N LYS A 150 12.57 -20.45 23.81
CA LYS A 150 12.61 -19.00 23.59
C LYS A 150 11.43 -18.31 24.28
N ALA A 151 11.61 -17.05 24.66
CA ALA A 151 10.52 -16.23 25.18
C ALA A 151 9.57 -15.84 24.02
N ALA A 152 8.32 -16.26 24.10
CA ALA A 152 7.29 -15.86 23.16
C ALA A 152 6.84 -14.41 23.41
N PRO A 153 6.44 -13.68 22.36
CA PRO A 153 5.80 -12.36 22.52
C PRO A 153 4.56 -12.44 23.41
N ARG A 154 4.29 -11.39 24.16
CA ARG A 154 3.00 -11.22 24.84
C ARG A 154 1.90 -11.04 23.80
N VAL A 155 0.77 -11.74 23.96
CA VAL A 155 -0.35 -11.66 23.00
C VAL A 155 -1.50 -10.86 23.60
N LEU A 156 -1.92 -9.82 22.88
CA LEU A 156 -3.15 -9.06 23.12
C LEU A 156 -4.09 -9.26 21.94
N THR A 157 -5.36 -9.54 22.22
CA THR A 157 -6.35 -9.78 21.15
C THR A 157 -7.36 -8.65 21.09
N THR A 158 -7.95 -8.44 19.93
CA THR A 158 -9.11 -7.55 19.78
C THR A 158 -10.08 -8.12 18.76
N ARG A 159 -11.30 -7.63 18.75
CA ARG A 159 -12.35 -8.08 17.83
C ARG A 159 -12.70 -7.00 16.85
N ALA A 160 -12.80 -7.36 15.58
CA ALA A 160 -13.10 -6.41 14.51
C ALA A 160 -14.44 -5.69 14.73
N ARG A 161 -15.41 -6.34 15.38
CA ARG A 161 -16.75 -5.78 15.64
C ARG A 161 -16.87 -4.93 16.90
N ALA A 162 -15.79 -4.81 17.70
CA ALA A 162 -15.89 -4.23 19.06
C ALA A 162 -16.26 -2.73 19.10
N LEU A 163 -16.05 -1.99 18.02
CA LEU A 163 -16.25 -0.53 17.96
C LEU A 163 -17.31 -0.12 16.90
N GLN A 164 -18.28 -1.00 16.61
CA GLN A 164 -19.42 -0.76 15.74
C GLN A 164 -20.56 -1.71 16.10
N THR A 165 -21.78 -1.47 15.60
CA THR A 165 -22.96 -2.31 15.86
C THR A 165 -23.70 -2.75 14.59
N ARG A 166 -23.29 -2.25 13.41
CA ARG A 166 -23.96 -2.54 12.13
C ARG A 166 -23.83 -4.00 11.69
N ASP A 167 -22.70 -4.63 12.00
CA ASP A 167 -22.42 -6.05 11.70
C ASP A 167 -22.66 -6.45 10.24
N ASP A 168 -22.18 -5.65 9.31
CA ASP A 168 -22.42 -5.80 7.88
C ASP A 168 -22.03 -7.21 7.36
N PRO A 169 -22.97 -8.05 6.93
CA PRO A 169 -22.69 -9.42 6.54
C PRO A 169 -21.84 -9.55 5.27
N ARG A 170 -21.79 -8.51 4.44
CA ARG A 170 -20.94 -8.47 3.22
C ARG A 170 -19.46 -8.49 3.58
N VAL A 171 -19.12 -7.93 4.74
CA VAL A 171 -17.73 -7.80 5.22
C VAL A 171 -17.40 -8.83 6.27
N PHE A 172 -18.27 -9.05 7.26
CA PHE A 172 -17.99 -9.93 8.40
C PHE A 172 -18.46 -11.38 8.21
N GLY A 173 -19.32 -11.64 7.21
CA GLY A 173 -19.93 -12.95 7.03
C GLY A 173 -20.93 -13.30 8.15
N ALA A 174 -21.50 -14.51 8.06
CA ALA A 174 -22.51 -14.99 9.02
C ALA A 174 -21.92 -15.59 10.31
N GLN A 175 -20.63 -15.84 10.36
CA GLN A 175 -19.99 -16.41 11.54
C GLN A 175 -19.88 -15.38 12.66
N ARG A 176 -20.33 -15.75 13.86
CA ARG A 176 -20.06 -14.97 15.07
C ARG A 176 -18.57 -15.04 15.39
N GLU A 177 -17.99 -13.90 15.73
CA GLU A 177 -16.64 -13.87 16.31
C GLU A 177 -16.60 -14.73 17.60
N PRO A 178 -15.43 -15.35 17.90
CA PRO A 178 -15.26 -16.05 19.17
C PRO A 178 -15.61 -15.12 20.36
N SER A 179 -16.40 -15.62 21.29
CA SER A 179 -16.74 -14.86 22.50
C SER A 179 -15.56 -14.97 23.49
N GLY A 180 -14.72 -13.92 23.54
CA GLY A 180 -13.62 -13.81 24.51
C GLY A 180 -12.24 -13.96 23.90
N ALA A 181 -11.23 -13.54 24.69
CA ALA A 181 -9.83 -13.85 24.39
C ALA A 181 -9.61 -15.37 24.56
N GLY A 182 -8.79 -15.97 23.69
CA GLY A 182 -8.37 -17.36 23.85
C GLY A 182 -7.68 -17.61 25.20
N GLU A 183 -7.55 -18.88 25.57
CA GLU A 183 -6.90 -19.25 26.84
C GLU A 183 -5.47 -18.65 26.89
N GLY A 184 -5.20 -17.78 27.87
CA GLY A 184 -3.91 -17.09 28.02
C GLY A 184 -3.76 -15.75 27.28
N ALA A 185 -4.66 -15.38 26.36
CA ALA A 185 -4.64 -14.05 25.70
C ALA A 185 -5.54 -13.06 26.46
N ARG A 186 -5.12 -11.78 26.50
CA ARG A 186 -5.90 -10.69 27.10
C ARG A 186 -6.54 -9.84 26.02
N ASP A 187 -7.80 -9.46 26.21
CA ASP A 187 -8.46 -8.51 25.31
C ASP A 187 -7.84 -7.11 25.46
N LEU A 188 -7.40 -6.53 24.33
CA LEU A 188 -6.72 -5.24 24.26
C LEU A 188 -7.55 -4.11 24.85
N LEU A 189 -8.85 -4.05 24.48
CA LEU A 189 -9.72 -2.94 24.90
C LEU A 189 -10.05 -3.07 26.40
N GLN A 190 -10.33 -4.28 26.87
CA GLN A 190 -10.57 -4.52 28.31
C GLN A 190 -9.31 -4.24 29.13
N ALA A 191 -8.15 -4.69 28.68
CA ALA A 191 -6.89 -4.44 29.35
C ALA A 191 -6.55 -2.94 29.38
N ALA A 192 -6.76 -2.23 28.29
CA ALA A 192 -6.57 -0.77 28.24
C ALA A 192 -7.59 -0.01 29.12
N GLN A 193 -8.83 -0.48 29.22
CA GLN A 193 -9.83 0.09 30.14
C GLN A 193 -9.47 -0.10 31.61
N ALA A 194 -8.78 -1.18 31.95
CA ALA A 194 -8.32 -1.45 33.31
C ALA A 194 -7.14 -0.55 33.75
N VAL A 195 -6.47 0.13 32.81
CA VAL A 195 -5.48 1.15 33.14
C VAL A 195 -6.15 2.29 33.91
N GLN A 196 -5.50 2.74 35.00
CA GLN A 196 -6.02 3.78 35.87
C GLN A 196 -6.54 5.00 35.07
N PRO A 197 -7.78 5.45 35.31
CA PRO A 197 -8.33 6.62 34.61
C PRO A 197 -7.44 7.85 34.76
N GLY A 198 -7.17 8.55 33.65
CA GLY A 198 -6.32 9.75 33.62
C GLY A 198 -4.82 9.49 33.66
N ARG A 199 -4.38 8.22 33.78
CA ARG A 199 -2.95 7.90 33.63
C ARG A 199 -2.52 8.15 32.18
N LYS A 200 -1.40 8.85 32.04
CA LYS A 200 -0.77 9.14 30.76
C LYS A 200 0.60 8.49 30.66
N PRO A 201 1.04 8.09 29.48
CA PRO A 201 2.41 7.66 29.28
C PRO A 201 3.38 8.84 29.53
N PRO A 202 4.63 8.56 29.89
CA PRO A 202 5.66 9.60 29.97
C PRO A 202 5.79 10.34 28.63
N PRO A 203 6.03 11.65 28.62
CA PRO A 203 6.30 12.39 27.39
C PRO A 203 7.48 11.79 26.62
N VAL A 204 7.33 11.63 25.32
CA VAL A 204 8.34 11.04 24.44
C VAL A 204 8.81 12.07 23.43
N ALA A 205 10.13 12.28 23.34
CA ALA A 205 10.75 13.00 22.25
C ALA A 205 11.16 12.00 21.16
N LEU A 206 10.57 12.11 19.97
CA LEU A 206 10.88 11.29 18.79
C LEU A 206 11.64 12.14 17.77
N ALA A 207 12.84 11.68 17.39
CA ALA A 207 13.60 12.29 16.32
C ALA A 207 13.05 11.85 14.95
N ALA A 208 13.26 12.65 13.92
CA ALA A 208 12.91 12.27 12.54
C ALA A 208 13.61 10.99 12.08
N SER A 209 14.81 10.71 12.61
CA SER A 209 15.60 9.50 12.32
C SER A 209 15.17 8.26 13.10
N ASP A 210 14.35 8.40 14.14
CA ASP A 210 13.89 7.25 14.92
C ASP A 210 13.00 6.35 14.04
N ALA A 211 13.18 5.02 14.17
CA ALA A 211 12.34 4.06 13.49
C ALA A 211 10.90 4.16 14.01
N ALA A 212 9.97 4.45 13.13
CA ALA A 212 8.54 4.44 13.38
C ALA A 212 7.93 3.06 13.16
N MET A 213 8.38 2.40 12.10
CA MET A 213 7.83 1.12 11.65
C MET A 213 8.90 0.26 10.98
N LEU A 214 8.75 -1.07 11.11
CA LEU A 214 9.46 -2.05 10.28
C LEU A 214 8.44 -2.69 9.34
N VAL A 215 8.43 -2.25 8.10
CA VAL A 215 7.46 -2.75 7.09
C VAL A 215 8.13 -3.81 6.22
N TYR A 216 7.63 -5.04 6.31
CA TYR A 216 8.24 -6.17 5.62
C TYR A 216 7.79 -6.27 4.16
N THR A 217 8.78 -6.44 3.26
CA THR A 217 8.55 -6.65 1.84
C THR A 217 8.84 -8.11 1.46
N SER A 218 8.15 -8.61 0.45
CA SER A 218 8.49 -9.89 -0.17
C SER A 218 9.78 -9.74 -0.98
N GLY A 219 10.91 -10.01 -0.36
CA GLY A 219 12.21 -9.92 -1.02
C GLY A 219 12.32 -10.78 -2.28
N THR A 220 13.21 -10.38 -3.20
CA THR A 220 13.54 -11.17 -4.40
C THR A 220 14.21 -12.50 -4.07
N SER A 221 14.85 -12.61 -2.91
CA SER A 221 15.53 -13.81 -2.38
C SER A 221 14.62 -14.78 -1.62
N GLY A 222 13.33 -14.51 -1.53
CA GLY A 222 12.35 -15.36 -0.84
C GLY A 222 12.21 -15.13 0.67
N ARG A 223 13.16 -14.45 1.34
CA ARG A 223 13.00 -14.02 2.74
C ARG A 223 12.47 -12.59 2.80
N PRO A 224 11.46 -12.30 3.63
CA PRO A 224 10.99 -10.94 3.85
C PRO A 224 12.10 -10.04 4.39
N LYS A 225 12.13 -8.77 3.95
CA LYS A 225 13.09 -7.75 4.41
C LYS A 225 12.30 -6.66 5.12
N GLY A 226 12.65 -6.32 6.35
CA GLY A 226 12.03 -5.23 7.11
C GLY A 226 12.63 -3.88 6.71
N ALA A 227 11.94 -3.07 5.92
CA ALA A 227 12.34 -1.71 5.64
C ALA A 227 12.17 -0.83 6.89
N ILE A 228 13.19 -0.06 7.26
CA ILE A 228 13.17 0.81 8.44
C ILE A 228 12.52 2.14 8.05
N CYS A 229 11.19 2.23 8.18
CA CYS A 229 10.48 3.48 7.96
C CYS A 229 10.64 4.39 9.17
N THR A 230 11.25 5.57 9.00
CA THR A 230 11.47 6.53 10.09
C THR A 230 10.26 7.44 10.29
N HIS A 231 10.20 8.10 11.45
CA HIS A 231 9.18 9.13 11.70
C HIS A 231 9.26 10.29 10.70
N GLY A 232 10.48 10.67 10.30
CA GLY A 232 10.69 11.69 9.26
C GLY A 232 10.17 11.28 7.89
N ASN A 233 10.40 10.01 7.46
CA ASN A 233 9.84 9.49 6.22
C ASN A 233 8.30 9.52 6.25
N PHE A 234 7.69 9.08 7.37
CA PHE A 234 6.24 9.07 7.55
C PHE A 234 5.65 10.49 7.46
N ALA A 235 6.20 11.44 8.21
CA ALA A 235 5.70 12.81 8.23
C ALA A 235 5.88 13.49 6.85
N PHE A 236 7.03 13.27 6.19
CA PHE A 236 7.31 13.84 4.87
C PHE A 236 6.29 13.37 3.82
N ASN A 237 6.08 12.06 3.68
CA ASN A 237 5.15 11.55 2.68
C ASN A 237 3.68 11.79 3.04
N SER A 238 3.34 11.90 4.31
CA SER A 238 2.01 12.39 4.71
C SER A 238 1.76 13.81 4.19
N GLN A 239 2.74 14.69 4.34
CA GLN A 239 2.68 16.05 3.79
C GLN A 239 2.61 16.03 2.25
N THR A 240 3.36 15.16 1.59
CA THR A 240 3.28 14.95 0.14
C THR A 240 1.85 14.61 -0.30
N TYR A 241 1.16 13.73 0.40
CA TYR A 241 -0.25 13.44 0.10
C TYR A 241 -1.14 14.67 0.27
N ARG A 242 -0.99 15.42 1.38
CA ARG A 242 -1.79 16.64 1.59
C ARG A 242 -1.60 17.63 0.45
N ASP A 243 -0.35 17.97 0.17
CA ASP A 243 -0.02 19.06 -0.73
C ASP A 243 -0.23 18.70 -2.20
N PHE A 244 0.29 17.53 -2.63
CA PHE A 244 0.25 17.11 -4.02
C PHE A 244 -1.12 16.59 -4.48
N CYS A 245 -1.90 15.97 -3.58
CA CYS A 245 -3.27 15.56 -3.84
C CYS A 245 -4.29 16.67 -3.49
N GLY A 246 -3.85 17.83 -3.02
CA GLY A 246 -4.71 18.94 -2.64
C GLY A 246 -5.75 18.54 -1.59
N LEU A 247 -5.34 17.82 -0.52
CA LEU A 247 -6.27 17.38 0.52
C LEU A 247 -6.76 18.59 1.31
N ARG A 248 -8.07 18.70 1.44
CA ARG A 248 -8.71 19.75 2.22
C ARG A 248 -8.71 19.36 3.71
N GLU A 249 -8.50 20.36 4.59
CA GLU A 249 -8.69 20.17 6.03
C GLU A 249 -10.11 19.66 6.32
N GLY A 250 -10.20 18.56 7.06
CA GLY A 250 -11.46 17.90 7.41
C GLY A 250 -12.14 17.13 6.26
N GLY A 251 -11.56 17.08 5.04
CA GLY A 251 -12.10 16.30 3.91
C GLY A 251 -11.96 14.79 4.14
N PRO A 252 -13.07 14.01 4.22
CA PRO A 252 -13.01 12.60 4.63
C PRO A 252 -12.17 11.74 3.69
N ILE A 253 -11.34 10.87 4.27
CA ILE A 253 -10.43 9.97 3.57
C ILE A 253 -10.95 8.54 3.65
N LEU A 254 -11.14 7.89 2.51
CA LEU A 254 -11.57 6.49 2.44
C LEU A 254 -10.37 5.54 2.49
N GLY A 255 -10.29 4.72 3.51
CA GLY A 255 -9.21 3.78 3.78
C GLY A 255 -9.38 2.43 3.11
N VAL A 256 -9.31 2.34 1.78
CA VAL A 256 -9.45 1.07 1.03
C VAL A 256 -8.15 0.24 0.97
N ALA A 257 -6.99 0.88 1.00
CA ALA A 257 -5.74 0.13 1.07
C ALA A 257 -5.55 -0.46 2.48
N PRO A 258 -4.99 -1.67 2.60
CA PRO A 258 -4.75 -2.28 3.91
C PRO A 258 -3.83 -1.41 4.78
N LEU A 259 -4.21 -1.20 6.05
CA LEU A 259 -3.41 -0.43 7.00
C LEU A 259 -2.09 -1.12 7.38
N PHE A 260 -2.00 -2.43 7.19
CA PHE A 260 -0.74 -3.17 7.37
C PHE A 260 0.24 -3.01 6.18
N HIS A 261 -0.12 -2.26 5.15
CA HIS A 261 0.72 -1.93 4.00
C HIS A 261 1.12 -0.45 4.04
N ILE A 262 2.30 -0.13 3.50
CA ILE A 262 2.83 1.24 3.55
C ILE A 262 1.88 2.28 2.93
N THR A 263 1.12 1.92 1.90
CA THR A 263 0.11 2.81 1.30
C THR A 263 -1.01 3.15 2.28
N GLY A 264 -1.52 2.17 3.05
CA GLY A 264 -2.54 2.41 4.07
C GLY A 264 -2.00 3.20 5.27
N LEU A 265 -0.76 2.92 5.67
CA LEU A 265 -0.12 3.65 6.78
C LEU A 265 0.05 5.14 6.44
N VAL A 266 0.61 5.45 5.29
CA VAL A 266 0.96 6.83 4.93
C VAL A 266 -0.17 7.52 4.17
N GLY A 267 -0.73 6.86 3.14
CA GLY A 267 -1.76 7.44 2.27
C GLY A 267 -3.15 7.49 2.91
N HIS A 268 -3.39 6.78 4.02
CA HIS A 268 -4.64 6.87 4.78
C HIS A 268 -4.41 7.46 6.17
N ILE A 269 -3.68 6.79 7.07
CA ILE A 269 -3.49 7.30 8.44
C ILE A 269 -2.70 8.61 8.41
N GLY A 270 -1.55 8.64 7.75
CA GLY A 270 -0.72 9.84 7.65
C GLY A 270 -1.43 10.99 6.96
N ALA A 271 -2.09 10.72 5.83
CA ALA A 271 -2.88 11.72 5.10
C ALA A 271 -4.05 12.26 5.93
N ALA A 272 -4.75 11.40 6.69
CA ALA A 272 -5.81 11.82 7.59
C ALA A 272 -5.31 12.74 8.71
N TRP A 273 -4.20 12.41 9.33
CA TRP A 273 -3.64 13.22 10.42
C TRP A 273 -3.13 14.58 9.93
N ILE A 274 -2.38 14.62 8.81
CA ILE A 274 -1.85 15.89 8.28
C ILE A 274 -2.96 16.80 7.74
N ALA A 275 -4.02 16.22 7.16
CA ALA A 275 -5.20 16.96 6.69
C ALA A 275 -6.25 17.19 7.80
N ARG A 276 -6.02 16.69 9.03
CA ARG A 276 -6.97 16.77 10.15
C ARG A 276 -8.36 16.28 9.76
N ALA A 277 -8.39 15.18 9.02
CA ALA A 277 -9.57 14.65 8.36
C ALA A 277 -10.00 13.31 8.98
N PRO A 278 -11.30 12.97 8.99
CA PRO A 278 -11.74 11.66 9.40
C PRO A 278 -11.26 10.58 8.42
N LEU A 279 -10.75 9.48 8.96
CA LEU A 279 -10.43 8.28 8.22
C LEU A 279 -11.60 7.29 8.29
N ILE A 280 -12.15 6.94 7.13
CA ILE A 280 -13.26 5.99 6.97
C ILE A 280 -12.67 4.60 6.78
N LEU A 281 -13.05 3.64 7.61
CA LEU A 281 -12.59 2.26 7.59
C LEU A 281 -13.76 1.30 7.35
N THR A 282 -13.53 0.24 6.57
CA THR A 282 -14.52 -0.80 6.24
C THR A 282 -14.01 -2.23 6.50
N HIS A 283 -13.09 -2.40 7.45
CA HIS A 283 -12.44 -3.67 7.82
C HIS A 283 -11.63 -4.29 6.67
N ARG A 284 -12.28 -4.74 5.63
CA ARG A 284 -11.67 -5.20 4.37
C ARG A 284 -12.49 -4.69 3.19
N PHE A 285 -11.90 -4.67 2.02
CA PHE A 285 -12.57 -4.22 0.83
C PHE A 285 -13.72 -5.16 0.43
N ASP A 286 -14.90 -4.59 0.33
CA ASP A 286 -16.07 -5.11 -0.35
C ASP A 286 -16.66 -4.00 -1.21
N PRO A 287 -16.97 -4.20 -2.51
CA PRO A 287 -17.40 -3.13 -3.38
C PRO A 287 -18.67 -2.41 -2.90
N ALA A 288 -19.70 -3.17 -2.49
CA ALA A 288 -20.96 -2.60 -2.06
C ALA A 288 -20.84 -1.84 -0.73
N ALA A 289 -20.17 -2.44 0.28
CA ALA A 289 -19.92 -1.76 1.54
C ALA A 289 -19.02 -0.52 1.37
N THR A 290 -18.11 -0.54 0.40
CA THR A 290 -17.25 0.62 0.07
C THR A 290 -18.06 1.74 -0.58
N LEU A 291 -19.00 1.43 -1.49
CA LEU A 291 -19.90 2.42 -2.09
C LEU A 291 -20.78 3.08 -1.03
N ASP A 292 -21.37 2.30 -0.13
CA ASP A 292 -22.15 2.82 0.99
C ASP A 292 -21.32 3.77 1.87
N ALA A 293 -20.08 3.40 2.20
CA ALA A 293 -19.20 4.22 3.01
C ALA A 293 -18.79 5.54 2.31
N ILE A 294 -18.61 5.54 0.98
CA ILE A 294 -18.35 6.75 0.20
C ILE A 294 -19.53 7.70 0.29
N GLU A 295 -20.74 7.19 0.06
CA GLU A 295 -21.98 7.97 0.06
C GLU A 295 -22.31 8.50 1.46
N GLU A 296 -22.32 7.61 2.47
CA GLU A 296 -22.67 7.93 3.86
C GLU A 296 -21.75 8.99 4.46
N HIS A 297 -20.45 8.82 4.27
CA HIS A 297 -19.45 9.69 4.88
C HIS A 297 -18.87 10.74 3.93
N ARG A 298 -19.39 10.81 2.69
CA ARG A 298 -18.99 11.81 1.67
C ARG A 298 -17.47 11.84 1.45
N ALA A 299 -16.87 10.68 1.26
CA ALA A 299 -15.42 10.56 1.05
C ALA A 299 -14.93 11.43 -0.11
N GLU A 300 -13.80 12.14 0.07
CA GLU A 300 -13.22 13.05 -0.94
C GLU A 300 -11.96 12.50 -1.60
N PHE A 301 -11.20 11.70 -0.88
CA PHE A 301 -9.92 11.15 -1.32
C PHE A 301 -9.82 9.67 -1.00
N THR A 302 -9.14 8.95 -1.89
CA THR A 302 -8.65 7.60 -1.61
C THR A 302 -7.43 7.28 -2.47
N ILE A 303 -6.61 6.35 -1.97
CA ILE A 303 -5.59 5.66 -2.75
C ILE A 303 -5.70 4.16 -2.52
N GLY A 304 -5.67 3.37 -3.59
CA GLY A 304 -5.78 1.91 -3.50
C GLY A 304 -5.15 1.20 -4.69
N ALA A 305 -5.18 -0.12 -4.68
CA ALA A 305 -4.79 -0.91 -5.84
C ALA A 305 -5.81 -0.74 -6.97
N ILE A 306 -5.37 -0.86 -8.24
CA ILE A 306 -6.27 -0.73 -9.40
C ILE A 306 -7.42 -1.73 -9.36
N THR A 307 -7.23 -2.88 -8.74
CA THR A 307 -8.26 -3.92 -8.57
C THR A 307 -9.47 -3.44 -7.76
N VAL A 308 -9.29 -2.52 -6.81
CA VAL A 308 -10.38 -1.86 -6.09
C VAL A 308 -11.27 -1.10 -7.06
N PHE A 309 -10.68 -0.29 -7.92
CA PHE A 309 -11.42 0.55 -8.88
C PHE A 309 -12.03 -0.26 -10.02
N ILE A 310 -11.38 -1.35 -10.43
CA ILE A 310 -11.96 -2.33 -11.38
C ILE A 310 -13.20 -3.00 -10.76
N ALA A 311 -13.15 -3.38 -9.48
CA ALA A 311 -14.29 -3.97 -8.81
C ALA A 311 -15.48 -2.98 -8.69
N LEU A 312 -15.22 -1.72 -8.34
CA LEU A 312 -16.24 -0.67 -8.33
C LEU A 312 -16.80 -0.40 -9.74
N LEU A 313 -15.93 -0.37 -10.76
CA LEU A 313 -16.31 -0.17 -12.16
C LEU A 313 -17.32 -1.23 -12.63
N HIS A 314 -17.10 -2.48 -12.23
CA HIS A 314 -17.93 -3.61 -12.66
C HIS A 314 -19.05 -3.98 -11.68
N HIS A 315 -19.16 -3.28 -10.55
CA HIS A 315 -20.30 -3.49 -9.64
C HIS A 315 -21.59 -3.01 -10.30
N ALA A 316 -22.62 -3.89 -10.32
CA ALA A 316 -23.85 -3.62 -11.06
C ALA A 316 -24.59 -2.37 -10.56
N ASP A 317 -24.63 -2.20 -9.24
CA ASP A 317 -25.37 -1.12 -8.59
C ASP A 317 -24.55 0.16 -8.37
N ALA A 318 -23.28 0.19 -8.85
CA ALA A 318 -22.44 1.37 -8.68
C ALA A 318 -22.90 2.52 -9.58
N THR A 319 -23.28 3.64 -8.98
CA THR A 319 -23.74 4.84 -9.69
C THR A 319 -22.74 5.99 -9.62
N ARG A 320 -22.92 6.96 -10.49
CA ARG A 320 -22.12 8.19 -10.51
C ARG A 320 -22.36 9.04 -9.26
N GLU A 321 -23.58 9.04 -8.79
CA GLU A 321 -24.04 9.83 -7.63
C GLU A 321 -23.36 9.35 -6.34
N GLN A 322 -23.21 8.03 -6.16
CA GLN A 322 -22.53 7.47 -5.00
C GLN A 322 -21.07 7.91 -4.91
N LEU A 323 -20.39 8.06 -6.07
CA LEU A 323 -19.01 8.51 -6.10
C LEU A 323 -18.85 10.05 -6.24
N ALA A 324 -19.93 10.83 -6.24
CA ALA A 324 -19.89 12.25 -6.58
C ALA A 324 -18.90 13.08 -5.75
N THR A 325 -18.70 12.72 -4.48
CA THR A 325 -17.76 13.41 -3.58
C THR A 325 -16.30 12.93 -3.72
N LEU A 326 -16.09 11.71 -4.22
CA LEU A 326 -14.77 11.07 -4.30
C LEU A 326 -14.00 11.58 -5.54
N THR A 327 -13.53 12.81 -5.50
CA THR A 327 -12.92 13.50 -6.66
C THR A 327 -11.42 13.28 -6.79
N LYS A 328 -10.75 12.85 -5.72
CA LYS A 328 -9.29 12.68 -5.64
C LYS A 328 -8.98 11.20 -5.49
N ILE A 329 -8.88 10.51 -6.64
CA ILE A 329 -8.68 9.05 -6.71
C ILE A 329 -7.28 8.77 -7.25
N TYR A 330 -6.50 8.03 -6.46
CA TYR A 330 -5.18 7.58 -6.85
C TYR A 330 -5.07 6.06 -6.81
N SER A 331 -4.25 5.51 -7.69
CA SER A 331 -3.97 4.08 -7.72
C SER A 331 -2.48 3.80 -7.80
N GLY A 332 -2.03 2.87 -6.97
CA GLY A 332 -0.62 2.45 -6.89
C GLY A 332 -0.46 0.95 -6.69
N GLY A 333 0.82 0.53 -6.60
CA GLY A 333 1.19 -0.87 -6.36
C GLY A 333 1.14 -1.79 -7.58
N ALA A 334 0.47 -1.39 -8.64
CA ALA A 334 0.47 -2.06 -9.94
C ALA A 334 0.28 -1.03 -11.08
N PRO A 335 0.69 -1.36 -12.30
CA PRO A 335 0.41 -0.55 -13.48
C PRO A 335 -1.08 -0.38 -13.73
N ILE A 336 -1.45 0.73 -14.35
CA ILE A 336 -2.84 1.07 -14.68
C ILE A 336 -2.99 1.04 -16.19
N ALA A 337 -3.92 0.21 -16.70
CA ALA A 337 -4.22 0.20 -18.12
C ALA A 337 -5.03 1.46 -18.52
N PRO A 338 -4.67 2.16 -19.62
CA PRO A 338 -5.40 3.34 -20.08
C PRO A 338 -6.90 3.08 -20.28
N SER A 339 -7.27 1.91 -20.79
CA SER A 339 -8.66 1.51 -21.00
C SER A 339 -9.49 1.47 -19.71
N VAL A 340 -8.89 1.12 -18.57
CA VAL A 340 -9.56 1.13 -17.26
C VAL A 340 -9.83 2.55 -16.81
N VAL A 341 -8.86 3.47 -16.99
CA VAL A 341 -9.02 4.89 -16.64
C VAL A 341 -10.16 5.52 -17.44
N GLU A 342 -10.20 5.26 -18.76
CA GLU A 342 -11.25 5.79 -19.62
C GLU A 342 -12.63 5.22 -19.29
N ALA A 343 -12.73 3.90 -19.04
CA ALA A 343 -13.99 3.26 -18.67
C ALA A 343 -14.50 3.80 -17.32
N PHE A 344 -13.62 4.00 -16.34
CA PHE A 344 -13.96 4.56 -15.03
C PHE A 344 -14.44 6.01 -15.15
N ARG A 345 -13.74 6.82 -15.97
CA ARG A 345 -14.12 8.19 -16.27
C ARG A 345 -15.48 8.27 -16.96
N ALA A 346 -15.71 7.41 -17.95
CA ALA A 346 -16.99 7.38 -18.66
C ALA A 346 -18.17 7.05 -17.73
N LYS A 347 -18.00 6.05 -16.83
CA LYS A 347 -19.06 5.64 -15.90
C LYS A 347 -19.28 6.67 -14.78
N PHE A 348 -18.23 7.11 -14.12
CA PHE A 348 -18.34 7.89 -12.86
C PHE A 348 -18.00 9.38 -13.00
N GLY A 349 -17.38 9.80 -14.11
CA GLY A 349 -16.96 11.17 -14.32
C GLY A 349 -15.65 11.55 -13.62
N HIS A 350 -15.00 10.61 -12.95
CA HIS A 350 -13.75 10.82 -12.20
C HIS A 350 -12.57 10.13 -12.86
N VAL A 351 -11.37 10.67 -12.65
CA VAL A 351 -10.11 10.15 -13.21
C VAL A 351 -9.33 9.41 -12.13
N ILE A 352 -8.92 8.18 -12.41
CA ILE A 352 -7.94 7.46 -11.58
C ILE A 352 -6.55 7.97 -11.97
N ARG A 353 -5.79 8.49 -11.00
CA ARG A 353 -4.44 8.99 -11.18
C ARG A 353 -3.41 7.99 -10.69
N GLY A 354 -2.28 7.89 -11.37
CA GLY A 354 -1.16 7.05 -10.97
C GLY A 354 -0.44 7.57 -9.73
N ALA A 355 -0.02 6.65 -8.86
CA ALA A 355 0.92 6.87 -7.79
C ALA A 355 1.90 5.69 -7.75
N TYR A 356 3.19 5.96 -7.89
CA TYR A 356 4.24 4.95 -7.87
C TYR A 356 5.13 5.16 -6.64
N GLY A 357 5.46 4.06 -6.00
CA GLY A 357 6.37 3.99 -4.86
C GLY A 357 6.49 2.57 -4.34
N LEU A 358 7.39 2.40 -3.39
CA LEU A 358 7.72 1.13 -2.77
C LEU A 358 7.65 1.28 -1.24
N THR A 359 7.79 0.19 -0.51
CA THR A 359 7.94 0.24 0.95
C THR A 359 9.22 1.01 1.32
N GLU A 360 10.28 0.80 0.56
CA GLU A 360 11.59 1.44 0.72
C GLU A 360 11.58 2.96 0.46
N THR A 361 10.51 3.45 -0.16
CA THR A 361 10.28 4.88 -0.36
C THR A 361 9.14 5.43 0.52
N ASN A 362 8.73 4.64 1.50
CA ASN A 362 7.68 5.02 2.45
C ASN A 362 6.42 5.55 1.75
N SER A 363 5.94 4.87 0.71
CA SER A 363 4.84 5.22 -0.20
C SER A 363 5.30 6.05 -1.42
N PRO A 364 4.67 7.16 -1.92
CA PRO A 364 4.93 7.61 -3.26
C PRO A 364 6.30 8.30 -3.42
N THR A 365 6.91 8.06 -4.57
CA THR A 365 7.98 8.86 -5.15
C THR A 365 7.55 9.59 -6.40
N HIS A 366 6.56 9.04 -7.12
CA HIS A 366 6.00 9.65 -8.32
C HIS A 366 4.48 9.64 -8.23
N MET A 367 3.85 10.73 -8.65
CA MET A 367 2.40 10.86 -8.71
C MET A 367 1.99 11.69 -9.92
N VAL A 368 0.78 11.43 -10.42
CA VAL A 368 0.16 12.31 -11.42
C VAL A 368 -0.38 13.55 -10.72
N PRO A 369 0.03 14.78 -11.10
CA PRO A 369 -0.49 16.00 -10.50
C PRO A 369 -2.01 16.09 -10.61
N LEU A 370 -2.67 16.68 -9.61
CA LEU A 370 -4.13 16.64 -9.46
C LEU A 370 -4.87 17.26 -10.65
N ALA A 371 -4.35 18.36 -11.20
CA ALA A 371 -4.95 19.05 -12.35
C ALA A 371 -4.51 18.50 -13.71
N ARG A 372 -3.65 17.47 -13.75
CA ARG A 372 -3.12 16.91 -14.99
C ARG A 372 -3.77 15.56 -15.34
N THR A 373 -3.73 15.24 -16.62
CA THR A 373 -4.03 13.90 -17.15
C THR A 373 -2.71 13.24 -17.53
N ALA A 374 -2.48 12.03 -17.06
CA ALA A 374 -1.31 11.25 -17.42
C ALA A 374 -1.32 10.95 -18.93
N PRO A 375 -0.24 11.24 -19.67
CA PRO A 375 -0.15 10.86 -21.08
C PRO A 375 0.06 9.36 -21.25
N VAL A 376 -0.31 8.86 -22.44
CA VAL A 376 -0.01 7.50 -22.89
C VAL A 376 1.14 7.58 -23.89
N ASP A 377 2.21 6.83 -23.66
CA ASP A 377 3.33 6.78 -24.59
C ASP A 377 2.90 6.08 -25.89
N SER A 378 3.09 6.75 -27.03
CA SER A 378 2.65 6.26 -28.33
C SER A 378 3.39 5.02 -28.83
N ARG A 379 4.59 4.74 -28.30
CA ARG A 379 5.43 3.60 -28.73
C ARG A 379 5.09 2.34 -27.94
N SER A 380 4.89 2.47 -26.63
CA SER A 380 4.64 1.32 -25.74
C SER A 380 3.18 1.14 -25.35
N GLY A 381 2.34 2.18 -25.51
CA GLY A 381 0.97 2.18 -25.01
C GLY A 381 0.87 2.37 -23.48
N ALA A 382 2.01 2.54 -22.78
CA ALA A 382 2.03 2.66 -21.34
C ALA A 382 1.47 4.01 -20.87
N LEU A 383 0.64 3.98 -19.84
CA LEU A 383 0.22 5.19 -19.12
C LEU A 383 1.36 5.70 -18.26
N ALA A 384 1.64 7.00 -18.27
CA ALA A 384 2.61 7.60 -17.37
C ALA A 384 2.23 7.34 -15.91
N MET A 385 3.21 6.87 -15.11
CA MET A 385 2.99 6.60 -13.69
C MET A 385 2.96 7.87 -12.83
N GLY A 386 3.38 9.00 -13.40
CA GLY A 386 3.44 10.29 -12.75
C GLY A 386 4.80 10.97 -12.93
N VAL A 387 5.02 11.97 -12.11
CA VAL A 387 6.26 12.74 -12.01
C VAL A 387 6.82 12.61 -10.60
N PRO A 388 8.13 12.77 -10.38
CA PRO A 388 8.70 12.80 -9.03
C PRO A 388 7.96 13.82 -8.15
N VAL A 389 7.57 13.41 -6.94
CA VAL A 389 6.89 14.29 -5.99
C VAL A 389 7.85 15.38 -5.47
N PRO A 390 7.37 16.51 -4.93
CA PRO A 390 8.21 17.54 -4.34
C PRO A 390 9.22 16.97 -3.34
N GLY A 391 10.49 17.40 -3.45
CA GLY A 391 11.58 16.89 -2.64
C GLY A 391 12.16 15.54 -3.09
N ALA A 392 11.54 14.84 -4.04
CA ALA A 392 12.09 13.65 -4.65
C ALA A 392 12.97 14.00 -5.86
N GLU A 393 14.08 13.29 -5.99
CA GLU A 393 14.88 13.22 -7.20
C GLU A 393 14.79 11.81 -7.78
N ALA A 394 14.69 11.70 -9.10
CA ALA A 394 14.67 10.44 -9.81
C ALA A 394 15.51 10.51 -11.08
N ALA A 395 16.03 9.36 -11.49
CA ALA A 395 16.76 9.22 -12.75
C ALA A 395 16.51 7.81 -13.34
N ILE A 396 16.82 7.67 -14.62
CA ILE A 396 16.90 6.37 -15.27
C ILE A 396 18.39 6.08 -15.49
N VAL A 397 18.83 4.88 -15.07
CA VAL A 397 20.24 4.49 -15.15
C VAL A 397 20.43 3.18 -15.93
N ASP A 398 21.61 3.03 -16.54
CA ASP A 398 22.06 1.79 -17.13
C ASP A 398 22.51 0.75 -16.08
N ASP A 399 23.03 -0.38 -16.54
CA ASP A 399 23.53 -1.45 -15.65
C ASP A 399 24.79 -1.04 -14.85
N ASP A 400 25.53 -0.03 -15.30
CA ASP A 400 26.71 0.53 -14.63
C ASP A 400 26.33 1.67 -13.66
N GLY A 401 25.06 2.06 -13.60
CA GLY A 401 24.54 3.12 -12.72
C GLY A 401 24.70 4.53 -13.28
N HIS A 402 25.05 4.68 -14.55
CA HIS A 402 25.12 5.97 -15.21
C HIS A 402 23.74 6.39 -15.72
N SER A 403 23.42 7.67 -15.53
CA SER A 403 22.15 8.23 -16.07
C SER A 403 22.16 8.22 -17.59
N ILE A 404 21.08 7.74 -18.18
CA ILE A 404 20.86 7.66 -19.63
C ILE A 404 19.94 8.79 -20.14
N ALA A 405 19.84 8.96 -21.45
CA ALA A 405 19.07 10.03 -22.06
C ALA A 405 17.55 9.86 -21.85
N ALA A 406 16.80 10.96 -21.94
CA ALA A 406 15.34 10.91 -21.97
C ALA A 406 14.86 10.04 -23.16
N GLY A 407 13.86 9.21 -22.92
CA GLY A 407 13.30 8.25 -23.89
C GLY A 407 14.03 6.91 -23.94
N GLU A 408 15.21 6.78 -23.34
CA GLU A 408 15.92 5.51 -23.19
C GLU A 408 15.43 4.74 -21.96
N THR A 409 15.43 3.41 -22.06
CA THR A 409 14.92 2.51 -21.02
C THR A 409 16.06 1.99 -20.15
N GLY A 410 15.92 2.13 -18.83
CA GLY A 410 16.86 1.65 -17.83
C GLY A 410 16.20 1.45 -16.47
N GLU A 411 17.00 1.25 -15.41
CA GLU A 411 16.50 1.11 -14.04
C GLU A 411 16.10 2.48 -13.49
N ILE A 412 14.91 2.54 -12.87
CA ILE A 412 14.46 3.73 -12.14
C ILE A 412 15.21 3.79 -10.80
N VAL A 413 15.89 4.89 -10.54
CA VAL A 413 16.52 5.16 -9.25
C VAL A 413 15.93 6.43 -8.65
N CYS A 414 15.87 6.51 -7.32
CA CYS A 414 15.34 7.68 -6.64
C CYS A 414 16.09 7.97 -5.33
N ARG A 415 16.01 9.23 -4.89
CA ARG A 415 16.48 9.69 -3.59
C ARG A 415 15.64 10.83 -3.07
N GLY A 416 15.65 11.04 -1.78
CA GLY A 416 14.89 12.11 -1.11
C GLY A 416 14.49 11.74 0.31
N PRO A 417 13.82 12.65 1.03
CA PRO A 417 13.45 12.45 2.43
C PRO A 417 12.49 11.28 2.67
N MET A 418 11.81 10.78 1.62
CA MET A 418 10.92 9.64 1.70
C MET A 418 11.66 8.30 1.71
N VAL A 419 12.91 8.25 1.24
CA VAL A 419 13.69 7.01 1.11
C VAL A 419 14.15 6.55 2.49
N VAL A 420 13.90 5.28 2.80
CA VAL A 420 14.29 4.68 4.09
C VAL A 420 15.81 4.52 4.20
N PRO A 421 16.40 4.52 5.40
CA PRO A 421 17.84 4.38 5.57
C PRO A 421 18.38 2.98 5.23
N GLY A 422 17.50 1.96 5.17
CA GLY A 422 17.91 0.59 4.87
C GLY A 422 16.94 -0.47 5.41
N TYR A 423 17.46 -1.71 5.45
CA TYR A 423 16.72 -2.86 5.96
C TYR A 423 17.21 -3.29 7.35
N TRP A 424 16.27 -3.69 8.20
CA TRP A 424 16.51 -4.18 9.55
C TRP A 424 17.39 -5.43 9.53
N ASN A 425 18.46 -5.42 10.33
CA ASN A 425 19.42 -6.52 10.46
C ASN A 425 19.97 -7.06 9.13
N ASN A 426 20.01 -6.26 8.07
CA ASN A 426 20.42 -6.71 6.74
C ASN A 426 21.32 -5.69 6.02
N ALA A 427 22.55 -5.57 6.49
CA ALA A 427 23.52 -4.63 5.95
C ALA A 427 23.89 -4.92 4.48
N ALA A 428 23.94 -6.19 4.09
CA ALA A 428 24.31 -6.59 2.72
C ALA A 428 23.24 -6.14 1.70
N GLU A 429 21.97 -6.40 1.98
CA GLU A 429 20.87 -5.96 1.12
C GLU A 429 20.70 -4.44 1.16
N THR A 430 20.98 -3.80 2.30
CA THR A 430 21.03 -2.34 2.39
C THR A 430 22.08 -1.78 1.45
N ALA A 431 23.31 -2.25 1.52
CA ALA A 431 24.39 -1.79 0.64
C ALA A 431 24.10 -2.05 -0.86
N ASN A 432 23.41 -3.15 -1.18
CA ASN A 432 23.04 -3.47 -2.54
C ASN A 432 21.93 -2.56 -3.09
N ALA A 433 20.90 -2.28 -2.28
CA ALA A 433 19.77 -1.46 -2.71
C ALA A 433 20.05 0.05 -2.67
N PHE A 434 20.91 0.52 -1.74
CA PHE A 434 21.22 1.95 -1.53
C PHE A 434 22.69 2.22 -1.87
N ARG A 435 23.00 2.28 -3.17
CA ARG A 435 24.37 2.48 -3.66
C ARG A 435 24.50 3.78 -4.47
N GLY A 436 25.67 4.38 -4.46
CA GLY A 436 25.94 5.63 -5.20
C GLY A 436 25.09 6.83 -4.74
N GLY A 437 24.49 6.79 -3.54
CA GLY A 437 23.57 7.81 -3.04
C GLY A 437 22.15 7.72 -3.58
N TRP A 438 21.83 6.63 -4.29
CA TRP A 438 20.51 6.35 -4.86
C TRP A 438 19.92 5.06 -4.30
N PHE A 439 18.61 5.04 -4.15
CA PHE A 439 17.86 3.81 -3.99
C PHE A 439 17.56 3.22 -5.37
N HIS A 440 18.00 1.99 -5.59
CA HIS A 440 17.78 1.20 -6.79
C HIS A 440 16.50 0.39 -6.66
N THR A 441 15.48 0.76 -7.44
CA THR A 441 14.13 0.21 -7.26
C THR A 441 13.97 -1.22 -7.79
N GLY A 442 14.83 -1.64 -8.71
CA GLY A 442 14.67 -2.88 -9.47
C GLY A 442 13.54 -2.82 -10.51
N ASP A 443 12.89 -1.68 -10.66
CA ASP A 443 11.86 -1.44 -11.67
C ASP A 443 12.49 -0.74 -12.88
N VAL A 444 12.11 -1.14 -14.08
CA VAL A 444 12.60 -0.63 -15.36
C VAL A 444 11.59 0.31 -15.97
N GLY A 445 12.07 1.45 -16.44
CA GLY A 445 11.23 2.50 -17.01
C GLY A 445 12.02 3.47 -17.87
N PHE A 446 11.38 4.54 -18.27
CA PHE A 446 12.00 5.66 -18.96
C PHE A 446 11.32 6.97 -18.55
N MET A 447 11.99 8.09 -18.79
CA MET A 447 11.42 9.44 -18.66
C MET A 447 11.32 10.06 -20.05
N ASP A 448 10.20 10.70 -20.38
CA ASP A 448 10.09 11.47 -21.62
C ASP A 448 10.74 12.87 -21.50
N GLU A 449 10.80 13.61 -22.59
CA GLU A 449 11.40 14.96 -22.63
C GLU A 449 10.64 15.98 -21.78
N ALA A 450 9.34 15.75 -21.53
CA ALA A 450 8.51 16.60 -20.68
C ALA A 450 8.69 16.31 -19.19
N GLY A 451 9.32 15.17 -18.83
CA GLY A 451 9.56 14.78 -17.45
C GLY A 451 8.53 13.80 -16.87
N TRP A 452 7.67 13.21 -17.70
CA TRP A 452 6.81 12.12 -17.28
C TRP A 452 7.60 10.81 -17.20
N PHE A 453 7.39 10.04 -16.15
CA PHE A 453 7.98 8.73 -15.96
C PHE A 453 7.00 7.63 -16.34
N TYR A 454 7.52 6.59 -16.99
CA TYR A 454 6.77 5.43 -17.43
C TYR A 454 7.41 4.17 -16.88
N LEU A 455 6.60 3.31 -16.29
CA LEU A 455 7.04 2.01 -15.84
C LEU A 455 6.87 1.01 -16.98
N VAL A 456 7.96 0.36 -17.37
CA VAL A 456 7.91 -0.71 -18.38
C VAL A 456 7.57 -2.04 -17.70
N ASP A 457 8.41 -2.51 -16.78
CA ASP A 457 8.16 -3.70 -15.94
C ASP A 457 9.26 -3.84 -14.86
N ARG A 458 9.22 -4.95 -14.12
CA ARG A 458 10.31 -5.31 -13.23
C ARG A 458 11.43 -6.01 -13.99
N LYS A 459 12.68 -5.65 -13.70
CA LYS A 459 13.87 -6.25 -14.33
C LYS A 459 13.85 -7.79 -14.26
N LYS A 460 13.36 -8.35 -13.14
CA LYS A 460 13.25 -9.80 -12.91
C LYS A 460 12.06 -10.52 -13.58
N ASP A 461 11.07 -9.78 -14.02
CA ASP A 461 9.84 -10.34 -14.66
C ASP A 461 9.91 -10.29 -16.20
N MET A 462 10.98 -9.71 -16.74
CA MET A 462 11.25 -9.69 -18.17
C MET A 462 11.34 -11.12 -18.73
N ILE A 463 10.59 -11.38 -19.80
CA ILE A 463 10.56 -12.67 -20.50
C ILE A 463 11.60 -12.65 -21.62
N ASN A 464 12.51 -13.62 -21.62
CA ASN A 464 13.52 -13.74 -22.67
C ASN A 464 13.05 -14.76 -23.74
N ALA A 465 12.24 -14.29 -24.68
CA ALA A 465 11.71 -15.13 -25.75
C ALA A 465 12.70 -15.21 -26.93
N ALA A 466 13.55 -16.23 -26.94
CA ALA A 466 14.56 -16.45 -27.99
C ALA A 466 15.53 -15.26 -28.18
N GLY A 467 15.99 -14.63 -27.09
CA GLY A 467 16.86 -13.44 -27.10
C GLY A 467 16.12 -12.11 -27.21
N TYR A 468 14.82 -12.13 -27.50
CA TYR A 468 14.01 -10.92 -27.48
C TYR A 468 13.43 -10.66 -26.09
N LYS A 469 13.61 -9.44 -25.60
CA LYS A 469 13.05 -8.99 -24.33
C LYS A 469 11.56 -8.68 -24.52
N VAL A 470 10.71 -9.40 -23.80
CA VAL A 470 9.26 -9.15 -23.77
C VAL A 470 8.88 -8.72 -22.36
N TRP A 471 8.26 -7.57 -22.25
CA TRP A 471 7.77 -7.06 -20.99
C TRP A 471 6.31 -7.53 -20.78
N PRO A 472 6.02 -8.28 -19.72
CA PRO A 472 4.68 -8.78 -19.41
C PRO A 472 3.60 -7.72 -19.54
N ARG A 473 3.87 -6.52 -19.04
CA ARG A 473 2.92 -5.42 -19.05
C ARG A 473 2.48 -4.99 -20.44
N GLU A 474 3.38 -4.93 -21.41
CA GLU A 474 3.00 -4.57 -22.80
C GLU A 474 1.93 -5.51 -23.35
N VAL A 475 1.99 -6.77 -22.96
CA VAL A 475 1.02 -7.79 -23.38
C VAL A 475 -0.27 -7.67 -22.57
N GLU A 476 -0.16 -7.43 -21.26
CA GLU A 476 -1.30 -7.20 -20.37
C GLU A 476 -2.13 -5.99 -20.81
N ASP A 477 -1.48 -4.86 -21.15
CA ASP A 477 -2.17 -3.65 -21.62
C ASP A 477 -2.98 -3.89 -22.90
N VAL A 478 -2.45 -4.69 -23.83
CA VAL A 478 -3.20 -5.09 -25.04
C VAL A 478 -4.38 -5.98 -24.67
N LEU A 479 -4.20 -6.97 -23.78
CA LEU A 479 -5.27 -7.86 -23.33
C LEU A 479 -6.40 -7.11 -22.62
N TYR A 480 -6.10 -6.11 -21.80
CA TYR A 480 -7.09 -5.25 -21.14
C TYR A 480 -7.94 -4.44 -22.16
N GLY A 481 -7.43 -4.22 -23.36
CA GLY A 481 -8.19 -3.64 -24.47
C GLY A 481 -9.25 -4.56 -25.08
N HIS A 482 -9.26 -5.85 -24.77
CA HIS A 482 -10.25 -6.80 -25.26
C HIS A 482 -11.55 -6.72 -24.45
N PRO A 483 -12.75 -6.60 -25.08
CA PRO A 483 -14.01 -6.36 -24.38
C PRO A 483 -14.39 -7.45 -23.37
N ALA A 484 -14.00 -8.70 -23.61
CA ALA A 484 -14.30 -9.82 -22.73
C ALA A 484 -13.33 -9.95 -21.54
N VAL A 485 -12.16 -9.29 -21.56
CA VAL A 485 -11.14 -9.44 -20.52
C VAL A 485 -11.48 -8.58 -19.31
N ARG A 486 -11.55 -9.23 -18.14
CA ARG A 486 -11.68 -8.58 -16.83
C ARG A 486 -10.31 -8.29 -16.21
N GLU A 487 -9.46 -9.33 -16.13
CA GLU A 487 -8.11 -9.25 -15.60
C GLU A 487 -7.16 -10.10 -16.46
N ALA A 488 -5.93 -9.64 -16.58
CA ALA A 488 -4.88 -10.37 -17.28
C ALA A 488 -3.56 -10.26 -16.50
N ALA A 489 -2.81 -11.35 -16.51
CA ALA A 489 -1.42 -11.38 -16.06
C ALA A 489 -0.58 -12.21 -17.04
N VAL A 490 0.63 -11.73 -17.31
CA VAL A 490 1.54 -12.35 -18.26
C VAL A 490 2.81 -12.80 -17.56
N VAL A 491 3.27 -14.00 -17.88
CA VAL A 491 4.49 -14.60 -17.32
C VAL A 491 5.28 -15.33 -18.40
N GLY A 492 6.60 -15.43 -18.20
CA GLY A 492 7.45 -16.34 -18.97
C GLY A 492 7.30 -17.75 -18.44
N VAL A 493 7.16 -18.70 -19.34
CA VAL A 493 7.23 -20.14 -19.05
C VAL A 493 8.28 -20.82 -19.92
N PRO A 494 8.93 -21.90 -19.44
CA PRO A 494 9.95 -22.60 -20.23
C PRO A 494 9.43 -23.05 -21.60
N ASP A 495 10.23 -22.86 -22.64
CA ASP A 495 9.95 -23.32 -23.99
C ASP A 495 11.21 -23.99 -24.57
N PRO A 496 11.11 -25.22 -25.09
CA PRO A 496 12.29 -25.98 -25.56
C PRO A 496 13.04 -25.31 -26.71
N TYR A 497 12.38 -24.50 -27.51
CA TYR A 497 12.97 -23.83 -28.66
C TYR A 497 13.38 -22.39 -28.39
N ARG A 498 12.64 -21.69 -27.53
CA ARG A 498 12.79 -20.24 -27.29
C ARG A 498 13.49 -19.93 -25.97
N GLY A 499 13.77 -20.93 -25.12
CA GLY A 499 14.17 -20.76 -23.73
C GLY A 499 12.96 -20.39 -22.87
N GLU A 500 12.31 -19.27 -23.16
CA GLU A 500 11.02 -18.87 -22.56
C GLU A 500 10.00 -18.48 -23.65
N THR A 501 8.73 -18.69 -23.35
CA THR A 501 7.61 -18.20 -24.17
C THR A 501 6.61 -17.42 -23.30
N VAL A 502 5.83 -16.58 -23.97
CA VAL A 502 4.84 -15.71 -23.33
C VAL A 502 3.56 -16.50 -23.06
N LYS A 503 3.18 -16.59 -21.78
CA LYS A 503 1.91 -17.14 -21.32
C LYS A 503 1.06 -16.02 -20.71
N ALA A 504 -0.19 -15.90 -21.17
CA ALA A 504 -1.19 -15.04 -20.56
C ALA A 504 -2.15 -15.88 -19.70
N VAL A 505 -2.45 -15.41 -18.50
CA VAL A 505 -3.50 -15.95 -17.64
C VAL A 505 -4.59 -14.88 -17.52
N VAL A 506 -5.81 -15.24 -17.90
CA VAL A 506 -6.90 -14.28 -18.14
C VAL A 506 -8.14 -14.69 -17.36
N SER A 507 -8.81 -13.68 -16.78
CA SER A 507 -10.16 -13.82 -16.24
C SER A 507 -11.13 -12.99 -17.08
N LEU A 508 -12.26 -13.57 -17.42
CA LEU A 508 -13.27 -12.94 -18.27
C LEU A 508 -14.30 -12.18 -17.44
N ARG A 509 -14.93 -11.20 -18.06
CA ARG A 509 -16.08 -10.49 -17.48
C ARG A 509 -17.28 -11.42 -17.42
N ALA A 510 -18.12 -11.25 -16.42
CA ALA A 510 -19.36 -12.00 -16.29
C ALA A 510 -20.24 -11.87 -17.55
N GLY A 511 -20.75 -13.00 -18.04
CA GLY A 511 -21.61 -13.03 -19.23
C GLY A 511 -20.88 -12.85 -20.56
N THR A 512 -19.53 -12.79 -20.59
CA THR A 512 -18.76 -12.77 -21.84
C THR A 512 -18.08 -14.11 -22.09
N VAL A 513 -17.79 -14.39 -23.35
CA VAL A 513 -17.06 -15.59 -23.80
C VAL A 513 -15.94 -15.15 -24.73
N ALA A 514 -14.77 -15.70 -24.55
CA ALA A 514 -13.65 -15.61 -25.48
C ALA A 514 -12.82 -16.89 -25.37
N ASP A 515 -12.24 -17.34 -26.47
CA ASP A 515 -11.33 -18.48 -26.46
C ASP A 515 -9.86 -18.04 -26.59
N ALA A 516 -8.95 -19.00 -26.40
CA ALA A 516 -7.51 -18.72 -26.45
C ALA A 516 -7.08 -18.24 -27.85
N ALA A 517 -7.66 -18.79 -28.90
CA ALA A 517 -7.30 -18.42 -30.29
C ALA A 517 -7.72 -16.99 -30.60
N GLU A 518 -8.89 -16.56 -30.14
CA GLU A 518 -9.38 -15.18 -30.25
C GLU A 518 -8.45 -14.19 -29.56
N LEU A 519 -8.08 -14.43 -28.28
CA LEU A 519 -7.18 -13.55 -27.53
C LEU A 519 -5.76 -13.51 -28.14
N ILE A 520 -5.26 -14.64 -28.61
CA ILE A 520 -3.98 -14.69 -29.34
C ILE A 520 -4.05 -13.88 -30.62
N ALA A 521 -5.12 -14.06 -31.42
CA ALA A 521 -5.32 -13.31 -32.65
C ALA A 521 -5.47 -11.81 -32.41
N PHE A 522 -6.18 -11.42 -31.33
CA PHE A 522 -6.31 -10.03 -30.89
C PHE A 522 -4.96 -9.38 -30.58
N CYS A 523 -4.12 -10.08 -29.82
CA CYS A 523 -2.77 -9.63 -29.51
C CYS A 523 -1.87 -9.61 -30.76
N LYS A 524 -1.92 -10.66 -31.59
CA LYS A 524 -1.11 -10.78 -32.81
C LYS A 524 -1.38 -9.63 -33.81
N ALA A 525 -2.59 -9.12 -33.86
CA ALA A 525 -2.95 -7.99 -34.73
C ALA A 525 -2.41 -6.64 -34.20
N ARG A 526 -1.95 -6.57 -32.95
CA ARG A 526 -1.61 -5.32 -32.24
C ARG A 526 -0.18 -5.23 -31.75
N MET A 527 0.60 -6.31 -31.86
CA MET A 527 1.97 -6.34 -31.34
C MET A 527 2.90 -7.21 -32.20
N ALA A 528 4.19 -7.01 -32.01
CA ALA A 528 5.23 -7.74 -32.74
C ALA A 528 5.14 -9.26 -32.52
N ALA A 529 5.56 -10.03 -33.53
CA ALA A 529 5.43 -11.48 -33.55
C ALA A 529 6.08 -12.21 -32.37
N TYR A 530 7.10 -11.65 -31.76
CA TYR A 530 7.78 -12.24 -30.60
C TYR A 530 7.13 -11.90 -29.26
N LYS A 531 6.20 -10.90 -29.20
CA LYS A 531 5.58 -10.39 -27.99
C LYS A 531 4.26 -11.06 -27.63
N TYR A 532 3.42 -11.41 -28.61
CA TYR A 532 2.08 -11.91 -28.30
C TYR A 532 2.11 -13.28 -27.61
N PRO A 533 1.15 -13.55 -26.70
CA PRO A 533 1.12 -14.80 -25.95
C PRO A 533 0.94 -16.00 -26.85
N ARG A 534 1.68 -17.08 -26.57
CA ARG A 534 1.54 -18.37 -27.26
C ARG A 534 0.63 -19.33 -26.52
N ILE A 535 0.47 -19.07 -25.22
CA ILE A 535 -0.35 -19.85 -24.32
C ILE A 535 -1.32 -18.88 -23.65
N VAL A 536 -2.60 -19.23 -23.64
CA VAL A 536 -3.63 -18.51 -22.86
C VAL A 536 -4.30 -19.51 -21.94
N GLU A 537 -4.27 -19.24 -20.64
CA GLU A 537 -4.96 -19.98 -19.58
C GLU A 537 -6.09 -19.12 -19.04
N PHE A 538 -7.27 -19.72 -18.84
CA PHE A 538 -8.41 -19.05 -18.24
C PHE A 538 -8.54 -19.45 -16.78
N ARG A 539 -8.79 -18.47 -15.90
CA ARG A 539 -9.15 -18.66 -14.48
C ARG A 539 -10.32 -17.77 -14.13
N ASP A 540 -11.19 -18.25 -13.24
CA ASP A 540 -12.28 -17.44 -12.73
C ASP A 540 -11.75 -16.21 -11.97
N GLU A 541 -10.68 -16.40 -11.17
CA GLU A 541 -9.97 -15.33 -10.47
C GLU A 541 -8.46 -15.54 -10.55
N LEU A 542 -7.72 -14.44 -10.69
CA LEU A 542 -6.27 -14.47 -10.61
C LEU A 542 -5.82 -14.40 -9.14
N PRO A 543 -4.76 -15.14 -8.75
CA PRO A 543 -4.23 -15.09 -7.40
C PRO A 543 -3.69 -13.69 -7.09
N LYS A 544 -4.05 -13.15 -5.93
CA LYS A 544 -3.71 -11.78 -5.52
C LYS A 544 -3.10 -11.75 -4.13
N THR A 545 -2.25 -10.77 -3.91
CA THR A 545 -1.85 -10.39 -2.54
C THR A 545 -3.03 -9.76 -1.81
N ALA A 546 -2.92 -9.62 -0.48
CA ALA A 546 -3.89 -8.86 0.31
C ALA A 546 -4.04 -7.39 -0.13
N THR A 547 -3.04 -6.85 -0.84
CA THR A 547 -3.09 -5.50 -1.41
C THR A 547 -3.73 -5.45 -2.79
N GLY A 548 -4.28 -6.58 -3.28
CA GLY A 548 -4.91 -6.68 -4.60
C GLY A 548 -3.94 -6.83 -5.77
N LYS A 549 -2.63 -7.00 -5.52
CA LYS A 549 -1.63 -7.19 -6.57
C LYS A 549 -1.60 -8.64 -7.03
N ILE A 550 -1.61 -8.88 -8.34
CA ILE A 550 -1.55 -10.24 -8.91
C ILE A 550 -0.21 -10.92 -8.59
N LEU A 551 -0.28 -12.16 -8.12
CA LEU A 551 0.85 -13.00 -7.75
C LEU A 551 1.38 -13.77 -8.97
N ARG A 552 2.16 -13.10 -9.84
CA ARG A 552 2.72 -13.71 -11.06
C ARG A 552 3.50 -15.01 -10.81
N ARG A 553 4.13 -15.17 -9.64
CA ARG A 553 4.86 -16.40 -9.28
C ARG A 553 3.98 -17.65 -9.22
N GLU A 554 2.69 -17.50 -8.97
CA GLU A 554 1.71 -18.60 -8.89
C GLU A 554 1.04 -18.89 -10.24
N LEU A 555 1.47 -18.18 -11.30
CA LEU A 555 0.96 -18.31 -12.66
C LEU A 555 1.98 -18.93 -13.62
N ARG A 556 3.22 -19.13 -13.17
CA ARG A 556 4.31 -19.75 -13.93
C ARG A 556 4.19 -21.27 -14.01
#